data_413a0e375bc817c339435fdc9d066cca
#
_entry.id   413a0e375bc817c339435fdc9d066cca
#
_cell.length_a   1.000
_cell.length_b   1.000
_cell.length_c   1.000
_cell.angle_alpha   90.00
_cell.angle_beta   90.00
_cell.angle_gamma   90.00
#
_symmetry.space_group_name_H-M   'P 1'
#
loop_
_entity.id
_entity.type
_entity.pdbx_description
1 polymer ?
#
loop_
_entity_poly.entity_id
_entity_poly.type
_entity_poly.pdbx_seq_one_letter_code
_entity_poly.pdbx_strand_id
1 'polypeptide(L)'
;MKPSEFKSARMAKGWTQTQAAAQLGMTQAYLNFLENGKRRLTPELVRRATFVYGLSPGVLPVADVFVPTEADDQRLTELLGKLGYPGFAYLRTRAPRKHPFEVLLTALAQNRLDARVAEALPWVALKYAHPDSWLVENARKFNLQNRLGFVVSLARQVAEMRHESERAKELSQLENLLDDSRLAKEDSFYRPPRTESERNWLRTNRTEDAVHWNLLTDMRSQHLQYAS
;
A
#
# COMPACT_ATOMS: atom_id res chain seq x y z
N MET A 1 4.99 -9.18 11.82
CA MET A 1 5.65 -10.52 11.64
C MET A 1 5.51 -11.33 12.91
N LYS A 2 4.99 -12.55 12.82
CA LYS A 2 4.90 -13.52 13.93
C LYS A 2 6.20 -14.32 14.06
N PRO A 3 6.50 -14.92 15.25
CA PRO A 3 7.68 -15.78 15.43
C PRO A 3 7.75 -16.95 14.44
N SER A 4 6.60 -17.56 14.13
CA SER A 4 6.51 -18.65 13.14
C SER A 4 6.89 -18.19 11.73
N GLU A 5 6.45 -17.00 11.31
CA GLU A 5 6.79 -16.40 10.00
C GLU A 5 8.30 -16.10 9.92
N PHE A 6 8.88 -15.61 11.02
CA PHE A 6 10.31 -15.33 11.12
C PHE A 6 11.14 -16.62 10.96
N LYS A 7 10.73 -17.71 11.62
CA LYS A 7 11.32 -19.03 11.46
C LYS A 7 11.18 -19.58 10.03
N SER A 8 9.97 -19.48 9.47
CA SER A 8 9.69 -19.93 8.10
C SER A 8 10.53 -19.17 7.07
N ALA A 9 10.73 -17.86 7.26
CA ALA A 9 11.58 -17.04 6.40
C ALA A 9 13.05 -17.53 6.37
N ARG A 10 13.59 -17.91 7.53
CA ARG A 10 14.92 -18.51 7.61
C ARG A 10 14.97 -19.87 6.88
N MET A 11 13.97 -20.71 7.14
CA MET A 11 13.90 -22.03 6.51
C MET A 11 13.79 -21.94 4.99
N ALA A 12 13.04 -20.99 4.47
CA ALA A 12 12.94 -20.73 3.03
C ALA A 12 14.28 -20.35 2.38
N LYS A 13 15.23 -19.80 3.17
CA LYS A 13 16.63 -19.57 2.72
C LYS A 13 17.53 -20.82 2.84
N GLY A 14 17.03 -21.91 3.40
CA GLY A 14 17.85 -23.10 3.69
C GLY A 14 18.89 -22.88 4.79
N TRP A 15 18.76 -21.83 5.62
CA TRP A 15 19.76 -21.47 6.61
C TRP A 15 19.53 -22.18 7.95
N THR A 16 20.64 -22.64 8.57
CA THR A 16 20.65 -23.03 9.98
C THR A 16 20.44 -21.80 10.86
N GLN A 17 20.09 -22.01 12.14
CA GLN A 17 19.97 -20.89 13.10
C GLN A 17 21.31 -20.16 13.27
N THR A 18 22.44 -20.85 13.24
CA THR A 18 23.77 -20.24 13.34
C THR A 18 24.07 -19.34 12.15
N GLN A 19 23.79 -19.80 10.92
CA GLN A 19 23.99 -19.00 9.72
C GLN A 19 23.08 -17.75 9.71
N ALA A 20 21.81 -17.92 10.03
CA ALA A 20 20.87 -16.79 10.07
C ALA A 20 21.22 -15.78 11.16
N ALA A 21 21.63 -16.23 12.34
CA ALA A 21 22.07 -15.38 13.43
C ALA A 21 23.27 -14.51 13.02
N ALA A 22 24.26 -15.09 12.36
CA ALA A 22 25.41 -14.36 11.82
C ALA A 22 24.97 -13.27 10.82
N GLN A 23 24.06 -13.58 9.88
CA GLN A 23 23.55 -12.61 8.90
C GLN A 23 22.72 -11.49 9.53
N LEU A 24 22.03 -11.80 10.64
CA LEU A 24 21.23 -10.83 11.40
C LEU A 24 22.03 -10.09 12.47
N GLY A 25 23.33 -10.39 12.63
CA GLY A 25 24.19 -9.75 13.63
C GLY A 25 23.77 -10.03 15.08
N MET A 26 23.37 -11.29 15.39
CA MET A 26 22.95 -11.71 16.71
C MET A 26 23.49 -13.12 17.06
N THR A 27 23.30 -13.54 18.32
CA THR A 27 23.67 -14.89 18.74
C THR A 27 22.62 -15.91 18.31
N GLN A 28 23.02 -17.17 18.08
CA GLN A 28 22.11 -18.27 17.77
C GLN A 28 21.09 -18.49 18.90
N ALA A 29 21.47 -18.37 20.16
CA ALA A 29 20.57 -18.51 21.30
C ALA A 29 19.48 -17.42 21.29
N TYR A 30 19.81 -16.17 20.96
CA TYR A 30 18.84 -15.10 20.85
C TYR A 30 17.87 -15.32 19.67
N LEU A 31 18.37 -15.76 18.51
CA LEU A 31 17.54 -16.14 17.37
C LEU A 31 16.54 -17.25 17.76
N ASN A 32 16.99 -18.27 18.49
CA ASN A 32 16.12 -19.34 18.97
C ASN A 32 14.99 -18.80 19.87
N PHE A 33 15.28 -17.85 20.77
CA PHE A 33 14.25 -17.23 21.60
C PHE A 33 13.22 -16.44 20.77
N LEU A 34 13.63 -15.76 19.72
CA LEU A 34 12.75 -15.02 18.81
C LEU A 34 11.84 -15.99 18.03
N GLU A 35 12.40 -17.05 17.45
CA GLU A 35 11.65 -18.04 16.67
C GLU A 35 10.64 -18.84 17.51
N ASN A 36 10.90 -19.01 18.80
CA ASN A 36 10.02 -19.69 19.73
C ASN A 36 9.08 -18.73 20.51
N GLY A 37 9.09 -17.44 20.17
CA GLY A 37 8.22 -16.44 20.81
C GLY A 37 8.59 -16.09 22.26
N LYS A 38 9.75 -16.55 22.76
CA LYS A 38 10.27 -16.22 24.10
C LYS A 38 10.81 -14.79 24.20
N ARG A 39 11.05 -14.16 23.07
CA ARG A 39 11.42 -12.75 22.94
C ARG A 39 10.62 -12.10 21.82
N ARG A 40 10.29 -10.82 22.00
CA ARG A 40 9.51 -10.05 21.05
C ARG A 40 10.37 -9.63 19.85
N LEU A 41 9.81 -9.73 18.65
CA LEU A 41 10.38 -9.15 17.43
C LEU A 41 10.17 -7.65 17.43
N THR A 42 11.25 -6.87 17.54
CA THR A 42 11.18 -5.41 17.48
C THR A 42 11.00 -4.93 16.03
N PRO A 43 10.39 -3.74 15.79
CA PRO A 43 10.26 -3.17 14.45
C PRO A 43 11.59 -3.09 13.69
N GLU A 44 12.67 -2.73 14.37
CA GLU A 44 14.01 -2.66 13.78
C GLU A 44 14.50 -4.03 13.31
N LEU A 45 14.29 -5.06 14.13
CA LEU A 45 14.67 -6.42 13.79
C LEU A 45 13.85 -6.94 12.61
N VAL A 46 12.55 -6.64 12.56
CA VAL A 46 11.69 -6.99 11.41
C VAL A 46 12.20 -6.31 10.13
N ARG A 47 12.57 -5.04 10.18
CA ARG A 47 13.18 -4.33 9.04
C ARG A 47 14.46 -5.01 8.56
N ARG A 48 15.37 -5.34 9.50
CA ARG A 48 16.62 -6.06 9.19
C ARG A 48 16.34 -7.43 8.58
N ALA A 49 15.44 -8.20 9.18
CA ALA A 49 15.04 -9.51 8.69
C ALA A 49 14.41 -9.44 7.28
N THR A 50 13.55 -8.46 7.03
CA THR A 50 12.93 -8.24 5.72
C THR A 50 14.00 -8.04 4.64
N PHE A 51 15.08 -7.32 4.95
CA PHE A 51 16.21 -7.15 4.05
C PHE A 51 17.03 -8.44 3.89
N VAL A 52 17.45 -9.03 4.99
CA VAL A 52 18.34 -10.21 5.00
C VAL A 52 17.68 -11.44 4.38
N TYR A 53 16.41 -11.68 4.69
CA TYR A 53 15.65 -12.79 4.13
C TYR A 53 15.01 -12.48 2.76
N GLY A 54 15.08 -11.23 2.28
CA GLY A 54 14.47 -10.83 1.01
C GLY A 54 12.96 -10.94 1.02
N LEU A 55 12.32 -10.58 2.13
CA LEU A 55 10.87 -10.69 2.29
C LEU A 55 10.13 -9.55 1.57
N SER A 56 8.84 -9.78 1.35
CA SER A 56 7.95 -8.77 0.78
C SER A 56 7.92 -7.50 1.64
N PRO A 57 7.88 -6.30 1.04
CA PRO A 57 7.73 -5.04 1.77
C PRO A 57 6.47 -4.97 2.66
N GLY A 58 5.43 -5.74 2.35
CA GLY A 58 4.22 -5.83 3.17
C GLY A 58 4.42 -6.44 4.57
N VAL A 59 5.57 -7.06 4.82
CA VAL A 59 5.94 -7.59 6.15
C VAL A 59 6.55 -6.50 7.05
N LEU A 60 6.97 -5.38 6.48
CA LEU A 60 7.50 -4.24 7.27
C LEU A 60 6.45 -3.76 8.28
N PRO A 61 6.86 -3.36 9.48
CA PRO A 61 5.95 -2.71 10.40
C PRO A 61 5.54 -1.34 9.86
N VAL A 62 4.27 -0.98 10.00
CA VAL A 62 3.81 0.39 9.81
C VAL A 62 4.38 1.31 10.89
N ALA A 63 4.49 2.60 10.60
CA ALA A 63 4.93 3.58 11.57
C ALA A 63 3.89 3.75 12.70
N ASP A 64 4.35 3.78 13.96
CA ASP A 64 3.49 4.05 15.11
C ASP A 64 2.86 5.45 15.02
N VAL A 65 3.62 6.42 14.51
CA VAL A 65 3.15 7.76 14.18
C VAL A 65 3.41 8.00 12.70
N PHE A 66 2.34 8.06 11.92
CA PHE A 66 2.41 8.35 10.49
C PHE A 66 2.05 9.82 10.24
N VAL A 67 2.87 10.49 9.42
CA VAL A 67 2.59 11.81 8.86
C VAL A 67 2.95 11.76 7.38
N PRO A 68 2.01 12.05 6.47
CA PRO A 68 2.34 12.14 5.05
C PRO A 68 3.41 13.21 4.82
N THR A 69 4.45 12.85 4.11
CA THR A 69 5.50 13.80 3.71
C THR A 69 5.22 14.32 2.31
N GLU A 70 5.65 15.54 2.00
CA GLU A 70 5.69 15.99 0.62
C GLU A 70 6.59 15.04 -0.20
N ALA A 71 6.09 14.62 -1.33
CA ALA A 71 6.80 13.77 -2.26
C ALA A 71 6.40 14.14 -3.68
N ASP A 72 7.38 14.41 -4.53
CA ASP A 72 7.17 14.61 -5.96
C ASP A 72 6.92 13.27 -6.68
N ASP A 73 6.50 13.37 -7.93
CA ASP A 73 6.20 12.20 -8.75
C ASP A 73 7.44 11.30 -8.96
N GLN A 74 8.64 11.87 -9.04
CA GLN A 74 9.88 11.10 -9.15
C GLN A 74 10.09 10.24 -7.91
N ARG A 75 9.94 10.82 -6.72
CA ARG A 75 10.10 10.12 -5.45
C ARG A 75 9.05 9.01 -5.28
N LEU A 76 7.81 9.29 -5.63
CA LEU A 76 6.72 8.30 -5.57
C LEU A 76 6.96 7.15 -6.55
N THR A 77 7.38 7.46 -7.78
CA THR A 77 7.75 6.48 -8.79
C THR A 77 8.87 5.54 -8.32
N GLU A 78 9.92 6.10 -7.70
CA GLU A 78 11.00 5.32 -7.10
C GLU A 78 10.51 4.39 -5.98
N LEU A 79 9.66 4.90 -5.09
CA LEU A 79 9.08 4.12 -3.99
C LEU A 79 8.19 2.98 -4.51
N LEU A 80 7.32 3.25 -5.47
CA LEU A 80 6.45 2.26 -6.10
C LEU A 80 7.26 1.21 -6.88
N GLY A 81 8.31 1.61 -7.59
CA GLY A 81 9.26 0.71 -8.21
C GLY A 81 9.95 -0.21 -7.19
N LYS A 82 10.30 0.33 -6.00
CA LYS A 82 10.88 -0.45 -4.90
C LYS A 82 9.91 -1.44 -4.27
N LEU A 83 8.61 -1.15 -4.34
CA LEU A 83 7.55 -2.09 -3.99
C LEU A 83 7.37 -3.19 -5.05
N GLY A 84 7.91 -3.03 -6.25
CA GLY A 84 7.82 -3.99 -7.34
C GLY A 84 6.64 -3.74 -8.27
N TYR A 85 6.13 -2.50 -8.36
CA TYR A 85 5.12 -2.16 -9.36
C TYR A 85 5.69 -2.37 -10.78
N PRO A 86 5.02 -3.18 -11.63
CA PRO A 86 5.58 -3.56 -12.94
C PRO A 86 5.91 -2.37 -13.84
N GLY A 87 5.07 -1.33 -13.84
CA GLY A 87 5.26 -0.13 -14.65
C GLY A 87 6.52 0.67 -14.31
N PHE A 88 7.14 0.42 -13.14
CA PHE A 88 8.36 1.09 -12.68
C PHE A 88 9.52 0.13 -12.40
N ALA A 89 9.41 -1.14 -12.81
CA ALA A 89 10.41 -2.18 -12.56
C ALA A 89 11.78 -1.88 -13.20
N TYR A 90 11.83 -1.04 -14.24
CA TYR A 90 13.06 -0.63 -14.92
C TYR A 90 13.92 0.35 -14.10
N LEU A 91 13.36 0.94 -13.05
CA LEU A 91 14.06 1.95 -12.26
C LEU A 91 15.03 1.29 -11.27
N ARG A 92 16.31 1.66 -11.38
CA ARG A 92 17.32 1.34 -10.37
C ARG A 92 17.31 2.45 -9.33
N THR A 93 16.62 2.23 -8.21
CA THR A 93 16.47 3.24 -7.17
C THR A 93 17.18 2.88 -5.87
N ARG A 94 17.72 3.90 -5.19
CA ARG A 94 18.25 3.83 -3.81
C ARG A 94 17.18 4.19 -2.76
N ALA A 95 15.92 4.37 -3.16
CA ALA A 95 14.85 4.66 -2.23
C ALA A 95 14.80 3.65 -1.08
N PRO A 96 14.55 4.10 0.17
CA PRO A 96 14.39 3.20 1.30
C PRO A 96 13.15 2.32 1.09
N ARG A 97 13.20 1.10 1.60
CA ARG A 97 12.01 0.25 1.68
C ARG A 97 11.09 0.81 2.76
N LYS A 98 9.88 1.19 2.35
CA LYS A 98 8.80 1.62 3.23
C LYS A 98 7.68 0.57 3.21
N HIS A 99 6.82 0.58 4.23
CA HIS A 99 5.61 -0.21 4.19
C HIS A 99 4.72 0.25 3.01
N PRO A 100 4.11 -0.66 2.21
CA PRO A 100 3.34 -0.29 1.03
C PRO A 100 2.25 0.75 1.29
N PHE A 101 1.54 0.62 2.40
CA PHE A 101 0.45 1.54 2.74
C PHE A 101 0.91 2.90 3.29
N GLU A 102 2.13 3.02 3.80
CA GLU A 102 2.74 4.33 4.04
C GLU A 102 3.01 5.07 2.73
N VAL A 103 3.47 4.34 1.71
CA VAL A 103 3.68 4.90 0.36
C VAL A 103 2.34 5.31 -0.26
N LEU A 104 1.33 4.45 -0.16
CA LEU A 104 -0.02 4.71 -0.65
C LEU A 104 -0.61 5.98 -0.03
N LEU A 105 -0.66 6.08 1.31
CA LEU A 105 -1.20 7.25 1.98
C LEU A 105 -0.38 8.51 1.72
N THR A 106 0.95 8.40 1.61
CA THR A 106 1.81 9.53 1.21
C THR A 106 1.44 10.03 -0.18
N ALA A 107 1.21 9.15 -1.15
CA ALA A 107 0.78 9.54 -2.49
C ALA A 107 -0.61 10.18 -2.47
N LEU A 108 -1.57 9.58 -1.77
CA LEU A 108 -2.94 10.12 -1.67
C LEU A 108 -3.02 11.50 -0.99
N ALA A 109 -2.05 11.83 -0.15
CA ALA A 109 -1.98 13.14 0.50
C ALA A 109 -1.45 14.25 -0.41
N GLN A 110 -0.88 13.93 -1.58
CA GLN A 110 -0.42 14.95 -2.52
C GLN A 110 -1.60 15.62 -3.23
N ASN A 111 -1.48 16.92 -3.49
CA ASN A 111 -2.50 17.68 -4.20
C ASN A 111 -2.55 17.34 -5.71
N ARG A 112 -1.43 16.89 -6.25
CA ARG A 112 -1.30 16.50 -7.66
C ARG A 112 -0.38 15.28 -7.75
N LEU A 113 -0.75 14.37 -8.65
CA LEU A 113 0.04 13.19 -8.99
C LEU A 113 0.13 13.06 -10.51
N ASP A 114 1.23 12.52 -11.01
CA ASP A 114 1.28 11.98 -12.37
C ASP A 114 0.26 10.84 -12.53
N ALA A 115 -0.35 10.75 -13.72
CA ALA A 115 -1.38 9.75 -13.98
C ALA A 115 -0.84 8.31 -13.74
N ARG A 116 0.41 8.02 -14.12
CA ARG A 116 1.01 6.70 -13.93
C ARG A 116 1.22 6.37 -12.45
N VAL A 117 1.54 7.38 -11.63
CA VAL A 117 1.61 7.20 -10.16
C VAL A 117 0.22 6.88 -9.62
N ALA A 118 -0.81 7.63 -10.03
CA ALA A 118 -2.18 7.39 -9.60
C ALA A 118 -2.69 6.00 -10.01
N GLU A 119 -2.40 5.55 -11.24
CA GLU A 119 -2.72 4.21 -11.74
C GLU A 119 -2.03 3.07 -10.97
N ALA A 120 -0.86 3.34 -10.37
CA ALA A 120 -0.16 2.35 -9.56
C ALA A 120 -0.76 2.15 -8.16
N LEU A 121 -1.58 3.09 -7.65
CA LEU A 121 -2.08 3.03 -6.27
C LEU A 121 -3.05 1.86 -6.03
N PRO A 122 -4.02 1.56 -6.91
CA PRO A 122 -4.88 0.39 -6.73
C PRO A 122 -4.10 -0.93 -6.75
N TRP A 123 -2.98 -1.00 -7.51
CA TRP A 123 -2.11 -2.18 -7.48
C TRP A 123 -1.49 -2.41 -6.09
N VAL A 124 -1.12 -1.35 -5.35
CA VAL A 124 -0.62 -1.48 -3.99
C VAL A 124 -1.68 -2.10 -3.09
N ALA A 125 -2.92 -1.61 -3.17
CA ALA A 125 -4.04 -2.15 -2.41
C ALA A 125 -4.37 -3.60 -2.82
N LEU A 126 -4.26 -3.96 -4.10
CA LEU A 126 -4.49 -5.31 -4.59
C LEU A 126 -3.39 -6.30 -4.13
N LYS A 127 -2.13 -5.88 -4.18
CA LYS A 127 -0.94 -6.74 -4.00
C LYS A 127 -0.65 -7.09 -2.55
N TYR A 128 -0.87 -6.19 -1.62
CA TYR A 128 -0.42 -6.31 -0.24
C TYR A 128 -1.58 -6.47 0.74
N ALA A 129 -1.41 -7.33 1.76
CA ALA A 129 -2.34 -7.40 2.88
C ALA A 129 -2.37 -6.06 3.64
N HIS A 130 -3.57 -5.56 3.94
CA HIS A 130 -3.75 -4.24 4.54
C HIS A 130 -3.84 -4.30 6.06
N PRO A 131 -3.24 -3.31 6.74
CA PRO A 131 -3.43 -3.09 8.18
C PRO A 131 -4.68 -2.21 8.39
N ASP A 132 -5.88 -2.79 8.33
CA ASP A 132 -7.16 -2.07 8.23
C ASP A 132 -7.33 -0.98 9.28
N SER A 133 -7.14 -1.31 10.57
CA SER A 133 -7.30 -0.34 11.65
C SER A 133 -6.35 0.85 11.49
N TRP A 134 -5.09 0.60 11.14
CA TRP A 134 -4.09 1.64 10.92
C TRP A 134 -4.42 2.49 9.68
N LEU A 135 -4.90 1.87 8.61
CA LEU A 135 -5.29 2.56 7.38
C LEU A 135 -6.48 3.48 7.60
N VAL A 136 -7.55 2.97 8.22
CA VAL A 136 -8.79 3.74 8.48
C VAL A 136 -8.49 4.90 9.42
N GLU A 137 -7.72 4.68 10.48
CA GLU A 137 -7.34 5.73 11.43
C GLU A 137 -6.54 6.85 10.74
N ASN A 138 -5.51 6.49 9.97
CA ASN A 138 -4.68 7.49 9.29
C ASN A 138 -5.43 8.17 8.13
N ALA A 139 -6.29 7.45 7.40
CA ALA A 139 -7.15 8.06 6.38
C ALA A 139 -8.06 9.13 7.00
N ARG A 140 -8.68 8.84 8.16
CA ARG A 140 -9.51 9.82 8.90
C ARG A 140 -8.70 11.02 9.38
N LYS A 141 -7.52 10.77 9.96
CA LYS A 141 -6.64 11.82 10.48
C LYS A 141 -6.22 12.85 9.42
N PHE A 142 -6.05 12.41 8.18
CA PHE A 142 -5.56 13.26 7.08
C PHE A 142 -6.63 13.57 6.01
N ASN A 143 -7.90 13.24 6.27
CA ASN A 143 -9.02 13.43 5.34
C ASN A 143 -8.81 12.74 3.97
N LEU A 144 -8.26 11.53 3.99
CA LEU A 144 -7.97 10.73 2.80
C LEU A 144 -8.99 9.62 2.53
N GLN A 145 -10.07 9.52 3.31
CA GLN A 145 -11.04 8.43 3.26
C GLN A 145 -11.60 8.23 1.85
N ASN A 146 -12.03 9.33 1.20
CA ASN A 146 -12.62 9.27 -0.13
C ASN A 146 -11.62 8.82 -1.19
N ARG A 147 -10.41 9.36 -1.17
CA ARG A 147 -9.34 8.96 -2.10
C ARG A 147 -8.91 7.51 -1.89
N LEU A 148 -8.76 7.09 -0.63
CA LEU A 148 -8.39 5.72 -0.30
C LEU A 148 -9.52 4.75 -0.66
N GLY A 149 -10.77 5.08 -0.31
CA GLY A 149 -11.94 4.27 -0.65
C GLY A 149 -12.05 4.04 -2.16
N PHE A 150 -11.91 5.09 -2.95
CA PHE A 150 -11.91 4.97 -4.41
C PHE A 150 -10.78 4.06 -4.94
N VAL A 151 -9.56 4.19 -4.41
CA VAL A 151 -8.44 3.30 -4.77
C VAL A 151 -8.74 1.84 -4.41
N VAL A 152 -9.36 1.61 -3.25
CA VAL A 152 -9.78 0.27 -2.80
C VAL A 152 -10.89 -0.29 -3.69
N SER A 153 -11.88 0.53 -4.09
CA SER A 153 -12.94 0.14 -5.04
C SER A 153 -12.35 -0.32 -6.38
N LEU A 154 -11.40 0.46 -6.94
CA LEU A 154 -10.71 0.08 -8.18
C LEU A 154 -9.94 -1.24 -8.02
N ALA A 155 -9.23 -1.42 -6.90
CA ALA A 155 -8.50 -2.65 -6.61
C ALA A 155 -9.45 -3.86 -6.48
N ARG A 156 -10.62 -3.69 -5.84
CA ARG A 156 -11.65 -4.73 -5.72
C ARG A 156 -12.17 -5.15 -7.08
N GLN A 157 -12.50 -4.18 -7.95
CA GLN A 157 -12.95 -4.49 -9.31
C GLN A 157 -11.91 -5.27 -10.12
N VAL A 158 -10.61 -4.93 -9.98
CA VAL A 158 -9.54 -5.71 -10.61
C VAL A 158 -9.48 -7.14 -10.05
N ALA A 159 -9.63 -7.32 -8.72
CA ALA A 159 -9.69 -8.65 -8.11
C ALA A 159 -10.88 -9.46 -8.62
N GLU A 160 -12.05 -8.83 -8.77
CA GLU A 160 -13.26 -9.45 -9.34
C GLU A 160 -13.06 -9.88 -10.81
N MET A 161 -12.47 -9.00 -11.65
CA MET A 161 -12.15 -9.33 -13.04
C MET A 161 -11.16 -10.49 -13.16
N ARG A 162 -10.26 -10.64 -12.18
CA ARG A 162 -9.29 -11.74 -12.12
C ARG A 162 -9.82 -13.01 -11.43
N HIS A 163 -11.06 -12.98 -10.99
CA HIS A 163 -11.66 -14.08 -10.21
C HIS A 163 -10.92 -14.38 -8.88
N GLU A 164 -10.26 -13.38 -8.30
CA GLU A 164 -9.57 -13.46 -7.00
C GLU A 164 -10.58 -13.21 -5.86
N SER A 165 -11.53 -14.12 -5.66
CA SER A 165 -12.70 -13.92 -4.80
C SER A 165 -12.37 -13.57 -3.35
N GLU A 166 -11.37 -14.22 -2.74
CA GLU A 166 -10.95 -13.91 -1.36
C GLU A 166 -10.38 -12.49 -1.27
N ARG A 167 -9.57 -12.10 -2.27
CA ARG A 167 -9.01 -10.76 -2.31
C ARG A 167 -10.07 -9.68 -2.50
N ALA A 168 -11.03 -9.92 -3.39
CA ALA A 168 -12.18 -9.03 -3.59
C ALA A 168 -12.98 -8.86 -2.30
N LYS A 169 -13.19 -9.93 -1.53
CA LYS A 169 -13.89 -9.90 -0.25
C LYS A 169 -13.13 -9.08 0.82
N GLU A 170 -11.80 -9.28 0.95
CA GLU A 170 -10.98 -8.49 1.86
C GLU A 170 -11.05 -6.99 1.52
N LEU A 171 -10.93 -6.63 0.23
CA LEU A 171 -11.02 -5.25 -0.23
C LEU A 171 -12.41 -4.65 0.02
N SER A 172 -13.49 -5.42 -0.18
CA SER A 172 -14.86 -5.00 0.14
C SER A 172 -15.04 -4.71 1.64
N GLN A 173 -14.42 -5.49 2.52
CA GLN A 173 -14.46 -5.23 3.96
C GLN A 173 -13.77 -3.92 4.32
N LEU A 174 -12.59 -3.65 3.75
CA LEU A 174 -11.89 -2.39 3.95
C LEU A 174 -12.68 -1.20 3.39
N GLU A 175 -13.32 -1.36 2.21
CA GLU A 175 -14.17 -0.35 1.59
C GLU A 175 -15.33 0.04 2.52
N ASN A 176 -16.02 -0.93 3.11
CA ASN A 176 -17.10 -0.70 4.08
C ASN A 176 -16.60 0.07 5.32
N LEU A 177 -15.43 -0.27 5.87
CA LEU A 177 -14.86 0.45 7.00
C LEU A 177 -14.53 1.91 6.69
N LEU A 178 -14.17 2.21 5.44
CA LEU A 178 -13.90 3.57 4.99
C LEU A 178 -15.19 4.36 4.72
N ASP A 179 -16.23 3.69 4.22
CA ASP A 179 -17.52 4.29 3.91
C ASP A 179 -18.21 4.88 5.15
N ASP A 180 -18.07 4.24 6.31
CA ASP A 180 -18.57 4.75 7.61
C ASP A 180 -18.06 6.17 7.95
N SER A 181 -16.96 6.59 7.34
CA SER A 181 -16.34 7.90 7.58
C SER A 181 -16.17 8.75 6.32
N ARG A 182 -16.90 8.42 5.27
CA ARG A 182 -16.86 9.12 3.99
C ARG A 182 -17.14 10.61 4.15
N LEU A 183 -16.36 11.44 3.45
CA LEU A 183 -16.49 12.88 3.49
C LEU A 183 -17.55 13.36 2.47
N ALA A 184 -18.44 14.23 2.90
CA ALA A 184 -19.45 14.85 2.04
C ALA A 184 -18.83 15.88 1.06
N LYS A 185 -17.63 16.39 1.35
CA LYS A 185 -16.95 17.37 0.51
C LYS A 185 -16.45 16.72 -0.78
N GLU A 186 -16.79 17.32 -1.93
CA GLU A 186 -16.22 16.94 -3.23
C GLU A 186 -14.71 17.22 -3.25
N ASP A 187 -13.93 16.26 -3.72
CA ASP A 187 -12.49 16.36 -3.89
C ASP A 187 -12.11 15.88 -5.31
N SER A 188 -10.86 15.99 -5.67
CA SER A 188 -10.32 15.47 -6.93
C SER A 188 -9.34 14.32 -6.66
N PHE A 189 -9.34 13.34 -7.55
CA PHE A 189 -8.33 12.28 -7.53
C PHE A 189 -7.21 12.64 -8.49
N TYR A 190 -5.95 12.52 -8.05
CA TYR A 190 -4.68 12.79 -8.70
C TYR A 190 -4.45 14.21 -9.28
N ARG A 191 -5.45 14.89 -9.82
CA ARG A 191 -5.31 16.30 -10.24
C ARG A 191 -6.62 17.08 -10.08
N PRO A 192 -6.57 18.31 -9.59
CA PRO A 192 -7.74 19.18 -9.57
C PRO A 192 -8.07 19.68 -10.99
N PRO A 193 -9.36 19.82 -11.36
CA PRO A 193 -9.77 20.45 -12.62
C PRO A 193 -9.28 21.88 -12.68
N ARG A 194 -8.81 22.31 -13.86
CA ARG A 194 -8.26 23.65 -14.10
C ARG A 194 -9.34 24.69 -14.43
N THR A 195 -10.45 24.24 -15.00
CA THR A 195 -11.55 25.09 -15.44
C THR A 195 -12.88 24.55 -14.93
N GLU A 196 -13.91 25.42 -14.91
CA GLU A 196 -15.26 25.00 -14.55
C GLU A 196 -15.86 24.05 -15.60
N SER A 197 -15.50 24.23 -16.87
CA SER A 197 -15.90 23.30 -17.93
C SER A 197 -15.33 21.89 -17.71
N GLU A 198 -14.05 21.77 -17.34
CA GLU A 198 -13.42 20.50 -16.98
C GLU A 198 -14.07 19.87 -15.75
N ARG A 199 -14.38 20.69 -14.73
CA ARG A 199 -15.09 20.23 -13.54
C ARG A 199 -16.46 19.64 -13.87
N ASN A 200 -17.25 20.34 -14.68
CA ASN A 200 -18.57 19.90 -15.09
C ASN A 200 -18.49 18.64 -15.96
N TRP A 201 -17.50 18.56 -16.85
CA TRP A 201 -17.28 17.37 -17.64
C TRP A 201 -16.95 16.15 -16.75
N LEU A 202 -16.05 16.29 -15.78
CA LEU A 202 -15.72 15.23 -14.83
C LEU A 202 -16.95 14.81 -14.00
N ARG A 203 -17.79 15.74 -13.54
CA ARG A 203 -19.02 15.42 -12.81
C ARG A 203 -19.98 14.56 -13.64
N THR A 204 -20.07 14.82 -14.94
CA THR A 204 -20.97 14.09 -15.85
C THR A 204 -20.39 12.71 -16.25
N ASN A 205 -19.06 12.59 -16.35
CA ASN A 205 -18.40 11.41 -16.93
C ASN A 205 -17.72 10.50 -15.90
N ARG A 206 -17.79 10.82 -14.62
CA ARG A 206 -17.22 9.99 -13.55
C ARG A 206 -17.96 8.65 -13.38
N THR A 207 -17.27 7.65 -12.90
CA THR A 207 -17.84 6.33 -12.60
C THR A 207 -18.75 6.37 -11.37
N GLU A 208 -19.57 5.33 -11.17
CA GLU A 208 -20.41 5.18 -9.98
C GLU A 208 -19.58 5.21 -8.69
N ASP A 209 -18.42 4.55 -8.67
CA ASP A 209 -17.49 4.61 -7.51
C ASP A 209 -16.97 6.03 -7.26
N ALA A 210 -16.61 6.77 -8.32
CA ALA A 210 -16.16 8.15 -8.16
C ALA A 210 -17.30 9.07 -7.67
N VAL A 211 -18.56 8.78 -8.05
CA VAL A 211 -19.76 9.44 -7.48
C VAL A 211 -19.90 9.07 -6.01
N HIS A 212 -19.83 7.78 -5.68
CA HIS A 212 -19.95 7.29 -4.32
C HIS A 212 -18.91 7.94 -3.40
N TRP A 213 -17.64 7.99 -3.82
CA TRP A 213 -16.56 8.58 -3.04
C TRP A 213 -16.41 10.10 -3.18
N ASN A 214 -17.39 10.81 -3.78
CA ASN A 214 -17.37 12.26 -4.00
C ASN A 214 -16.09 12.77 -4.68
N LEU A 215 -15.59 12.04 -5.68
CA LEU A 215 -14.35 12.40 -6.39
C LEU A 215 -14.62 12.86 -7.82
N LEU A 216 -13.88 13.86 -8.24
CA LEU A 216 -13.78 14.29 -9.64
C LEU A 216 -12.62 13.56 -10.30
N THR A 217 -12.93 12.50 -11.05
CA THR A 217 -11.97 11.70 -11.79
C THR A 217 -12.68 10.90 -12.88
N ASP A 218 -11.99 10.63 -13.95
CA ASP A 218 -12.39 9.74 -15.06
C ASP A 218 -11.68 8.39 -15.03
N MET A 219 -10.88 8.14 -13.99
CA MET A 219 -10.15 6.88 -13.84
C MET A 219 -11.09 5.69 -13.68
N ARG A 220 -10.76 4.58 -14.36
CA ARG A 220 -11.53 3.34 -14.38
C ARG A 220 -10.61 2.15 -14.20
N SER A 221 -11.09 1.09 -13.54
CA SER A 221 -10.36 -0.16 -13.35
C SER A 221 -9.92 -0.80 -14.66
N GLN A 222 -10.74 -0.72 -15.70
CA GLN A 222 -10.49 -1.28 -17.04
C GLN A 222 -9.27 -0.68 -17.76
N HIS A 223 -8.87 0.54 -17.39
CA HIS A 223 -7.72 1.23 -18.00
C HIS A 223 -6.39 0.92 -17.27
N LEU A 224 -6.44 0.19 -16.16
CA LEU A 224 -5.24 -0.16 -15.41
C LEU A 224 -4.46 -1.26 -16.12
N GLN A 225 -3.19 -1.01 -16.46
CA GLN A 225 -2.32 -1.91 -17.23
C GLN A 225 -2.17 -3.33 -16.63
N TYR A 226 -2.47 -3.48 -15.36
CA TYR A 226 -2.40 -4.75 -14.63
C TYR A 226 -3.78 -5.37 -14.37
N ALA A 227 -4.85 -4.84 -14.95
CA ALA A 227 -6.20 -5.37 -14.77
C ALA A 227 -6.48 -6.65 -15.57
N SER A 228 -5.71 -6.88 -16.64
CA SER A 228 -5.76 -8.06 -17.48
C SER A 228 -4.94 -9.23 -16.94
#